data_68d8b6217b681845b8b1d1354e00b8d9
#
_entry.id   68d8b6217b681845b8b1d1354e00b8d9
#
_cell.length_a   1.000
_cell.length_b   1.000
_cell.length_c   1.000
_cell.angle_alpha   90.00
_cell.angle_beta   90.00
_cell.angle_gamma   90.00
#
_symmetry.space_group_name_H-M   'P 1'
#
loop_
_entity.id
_entity.type
_entity.pdbx_description
1 polymer ?
#
loop_
_entity_poly.entity_id
_entity_poly.type
_entity_poly.pdbx_seq_one_letter_code
_entity_poly.pdbx_strand_id
1 'polypeptide(L)'
;MVAWGLPPAGEGRSFLINARMETAAQKPTFRDAFASRRCIVVASGWYEWSAPKQPWHVQLGDGGVMGMGGLLLRRGNEDRFVIMTSAANGELTSIHHRQPLVLPPGSWDRWLAGSAQDAAELCVAAPATWFNWYRVGPAVGRVAEDHPELVTPLDDAALAAENQPAATARKADEAQGDLFG
;
A
#
# COMPACT_ATOMS: atom_id res chain seq x y z
N MET A 1 20.61 5.93 5.84
CA MET A 1 19.43 5.32 5.17
C MET A 1 18.27 5.38 6.14
N VAL A 2 17.07 5.77 5.70
CA VAL A 2 15.86 5.82 6.55
C VAL A 2 15.00 4.62 6.22
N ALA A 3 14.65 3.80 7.23
CA ALA A 3 13.87 2.58 7.02
C ALA A 3 12.36 2.86 7.09
N TRP A 4 11.57 2.15 6.28
CA TRP A 4 10.12 2.22 6.31
C TRP A 4 9.54 1.41 7.47
N GLY A 5 8.59 2.00 8.15
CA GLY A 5 7.82 1.38 9.23
C GLY A 5 8.50 1.41 10.60
N LEU A 6 7.70 1.59 11.63
CA LEU A 6 8.11 1.46 13.02
C LEU A 6 8.03 0.00 13.45
N PRO A 7 9.05 -0.51 14.15
CA PRO A 7 8.98 -1.83 14.74
C PRO A 7 7.84 -1.89 15.78
N PRO A 8 7.26 -3.05 16.00
CA PRO A 8 6.20 -3.21 16.98
C PRO A 8 6.69 -2.89 18.40
N ALA A 9 5.82 -2.27 19.20
CA ALA A 9 6.10 -1.97 20.60
C ALA A 9 5.86 -3.18 21.54
N GLY A 10 5.98 -4.42 21.05
CA GLY A 10 5.78 -5.66 21.80
C GLY A 10 5.63 -6.85 20.87
N GLU A 11 5.75 -8.06 21.41
CA GLU A 11 5.61 -9.31 20.67
C GLU A 11 4.19 -9.45 20.08
N GLY A 12 4.09 -10.08 18.90
CA GLY A 12 2.83 -10.35 18.22
C GLY A 12 2.17 -9.16 17.50
N ARG A 13 2.82 -7.99 17.47
CA ARG A 13 2.32 -6.82 16.72
C ARG A 13 3.06 -6.66 15.40
N SER A 14 2.35 -6.18 14.38
CA SER A 14 2.93 -5.87 13.07
C SER A 14 3.66 -4.53 13.08
N PHE A 15 4.57 -4.35 12.12
CA PHE A 15 5.16 -3.04 11.84
C PHE A 15 4.07 -2.02 11.54
N LEU A 16 4.23 -0.83 12.09
CA LEU A 16 3.37 0.30 11.80
C LEU A 16 3.95 1.06 10.59
N ILE A 17 3.48 0.72 9.41
CA ILE A 17 3.99 1.26 8.14
C ILE A 17 3.23 2.49 7.65
N ASN A 18 2.02 2.72 8.17
CA ASN A 18 1.12 3.78 7.74
C ASN A 18 0.59 4.60 8.92
N ALA A 19 0.25 5.87 8.65
CA ALA A 19 -0.46 6.76 9.56
C ALA A 19 -1.74 7.28 8.90
N ARG A 20 -2.88 7.17 9.58
CA ARG A 20 -4.15 7.71 9.06
C ARG A 20 -4.14 9.23 9.16
N MET A 21 -4.36 9.95 8.06
CA MET A 21 -4.36 11.41 8.02
C MET A 21 -5.40 12.02 8.95
N GLU A 22 -6.53 11.34 9.13
CA GLU A 22 -7.65 11.80 9.94
C GLU A 22 -7.30 11.95 11.42
N THR A 23 -6.26 11.25 11.88
CA THR A 23 -5.88 11.22 13.30
C THR A 23 -4.39 11.49 13.56
N ALA A 24 -3.57 11.63 12.52
CA ALA A 24 -2.12 11.76 12.68
C ALA A 24 -1.72 12.99 13.50
N ALA A 25 -2.41 14.13 13.31
CA ALA A 25 -2.16 15.36 14.05
C ALA A 25 -2.47 15.26 15.56
N GLN A 26 -3.30 14.29 15.99
CA GLN A 26 -3.70 14.15 17.40
C GLN A 26 -3.01 12.98 18.10
N LYS A 27 -2.66 11.92 17.37
CA LYS A 27 -2.07 10.72 17.98
C LYS A 27 -0.67 11.00 18.53
N PRO A 28 -0.37 10.64 19.79
CA PRO A 28 0.95 10.87 20.40
C PRO A 28 2.11 10.31 19.57
N THR A 29 1.90 9.20 18.85
CA THR A 29 2.92 8.59 18.01
C THR A 29 3.31 9.47 16.82
N PHE A 30 2.40 10.30 16.29
CA PHE A 30 2.57 10.99 15.02
C PHE A 30 2.53 12.51 15.12
N ARG A 31 1.85 13.09 16.12
CA ARG A 31 1.56 14.53 16.21
C ARG A 31 2.80 15.41 16.07
N ASP A 32 3.89 15.04 16.72
CA ASP A 32 5.12 15.84 16.73
C ASP A 32 5.80 15.78 15.34
N ALA A 33 5.80 14.60 14.71
CA ALA A 33 6.27 14.43 13.34
C ALA A 33 5.37 15.13 12.31
N PHE A 34 4.05 15.09 12.52
CA PHE A 34 3.10 15.81 11.69
C PHE A 34 3.32 17.34 11.77
N ALA A 35 3.64 17.85 12.95
CA ALA A 35 3.90 19.27 13.13
C ALA A 35 5.20 19.75 12.47
N SER A 36 6.29 18.93 12.49
CA SER A 36 7.63 19.46 12.18
C SER A 36 8.57 18.51 11.43
N ARG A 37 8.19 17.25 11.20
CA ARG A 37 9.08 16.23 10.60
C ARG A 37 8.37 15.44 9.50
N ARG A 38 7.83 16.17 8.56
CA ARG A 38 7.18 15.60 7.37
C ARG A 38 8.23 15.25 6.33
N CYS A 39 7.92 14.25 5.51
CA CYS A 39 8.75 13.87 4.36
C CYS A 39 7.85 13.54 3.16
N ILE A 40 8.47 13.35 2.02
CA ILE A 40 7.83 12.85 0.81
C ILE A 40 8.47 11.53 0.45
N VAL A 41 7.64 10.51 0.25
CA VAL A 41 8.04 9.23 -0.32
C VAL A 41 7.74 9.28 -1.81
N VAL A 42 8.80 9.30 -2.62
CA VAL A 42 8.68 9.32 -4.07
C VAL A 42 8.53 7.90 -4.59
N ALA A 43 7.50 7.65 -5.39
CA ALA A 43 7.21 6.35 -5.95
C ALA A 43 6.62 6.47 -7.37
N SER A 44 6.81 5.44 -8.20
CA SER A 44 6.12 5.30 -9.50
C SER A 44 4.73 4.68 -9.36
N GLY A 45 4.44 4.03 -8.23
CA GLY A 45 3.17 3.39 -7.94
C GLY A 45 3.17 2.70 -6.58
N TRP A 46 2.08 2.03 -6.28
CA TRP A 46 1.98 1.15 -5.11
C TRP A 46 1.16 -0.09 -5.45
N TYR A 47 1.26 -1.10 -4.59
CA TYR A 47 0.47 -2.31 -4.71
C TYR A 47 -0.62 -2.35 -3.65
N GLU A 48 -1.78 -2.85 -4.07
CA GLU A 48 -2.92 -3.14 -3.20
C GLU A 48 -3.47 -4.53 -3.50
N TRP A 49 -4.19 -5.11 -2.55
CA TRP A 49 -4.79 -6.43 -2.68
C TRP A 49 -6.28 -6.37 -2.44
N SER A 50 -7.06 -6.75 -3.45
CA SER A 50 -8.49 -7.01 -3.26
C SER A 50 -8.71 -8.40 -2.67
N ALA A 51 -9.89 -8.68 -2.11
CA ALA A 51 -10.27 -10.02 -1.73
C ALA A 51 -10.79 -10.80 -2.96
N PRO A 52 -10.30 -12.04 -3.18
CA PRO A 52 -9.35 -12.86 -2.44
C PRO A 52 -7.89 -12.67 -2.90
N LYS A 53 -7.13 -11.83 -2.22
CA LYS A 53 -5.66 -11.64 -2.36
C LYS A 53 -5.15 -11.43 -3.80
N GLN A 54 -5.87 -10.68 -4.57
CA GLN A 54 -5.51 -10.36 -5.95
C GLN A 54 -4.69 -9.07 -5.97
N PRO A 55 -3.42 -9.08 -6.37
CA PRO A 55 -2.60 -7.89 -6.40
C PRO A 55 -2.96 -6.96 -7.56
N TRP A 56 -2.95 -5.68 -7.27
CA TRP A 56 -3.13 -4.57 -8.20
C TRP A 56 -1.93 -3.65 -8.11
N HIS A 57 -1.50 -3.13 -9.23
CA HIS A 57 -0.58 -2.01 -9.30
C HIS A 57 -1.38 -0.74 -9.59
N VAL A 58 -1.14 0.31 -8.81
CA VAL A 58 -1.77 1.62 -8.96
C VAL A 58 -0.68 2.64 -9.23
N GLN A 59 -0.82 3.42 -10.29
CA GLN A 59 0.13 4.45 -10.71
C GLN A 59 -0.60 5.72 -11.15
N LEU A 60 0.12 6.83 -11.34
CA LEU A 60 -0.46 8.01 -11.97
C LEU A 60 -0.86 7.72 -13.40
N GLY A 61 -1.95 8.35 -13.87
CA GLY A 61 -2.48 8.16 -15.22
C GLY A 61 -1.52 8.53 -16.34
N ASP A 62 -0.58 9.42 -16.09
CA ASP A 62 0.49 9.81 -17.00
C ASP A 62 1.75 8.94 -16.89
N GLY A 63 1.76 7.95 -15.99
CA GLY A 63 2.92 7.11 -15.72
C GLY A 63 4.07 7.82 -14.98
N GLY A 64 3.85 9.04 -14.50
CA GLY A 64 4.84 9.82 -13.77
C GLY A 64 5.10 9.31 -12.36
N VAL A 65 6.02 10.00 -11.67
CA VAL A 65 6.29 9.74 -10.26
C VAL A 65 5.37 10.57 -9.37
N MET A 66 4.91 9.98 -8.28
CA MET A 66 4.08 10.63 -7.27
C MET A 66 4.86 10.92 -6.00
N GLY A 67 4.47 11.96 -5.29
CA GLY A 67 4.94 12.25 -3.94
C GLY A 67 3.87 11.84 -2.93
N MET A 68 4.16 10.82 -2.12
CA MET A 68 3.29 10.43 -1.02
C MET A 68 3.71 11.16 0.26
N GLY A 69 2.76 11.81 0.93
CA GLY A 69 3.01 12.44 2.21
C GLY A 69 3.40 11.41 3.26
N GLY A 70 4.49 11.67 3.95
CA GLY A 70 5.03 10.80 4.98
C GLY A 70 5.44 11.56 6.24
N LEU A 71 5.70 10.83 7.31
CA LEU A 71 6.15 11.35 8.59
C LEU A 71 7.46 10.67 9.00
N LEU A 72 8.47 11.46 9.36
CA LEU A 72 9.73 10.98 9.93
C LEU A 72 9.59 10.83 11.46
N LEU A 73 9.85 9.64 11.93
CA LEU A 73 9.70 9.25 13.33
C LEU A 73 11.06 8.80 13.88
N ARG A 74 11.40 9.26 15.08
CA ARG A 74 12.61 8.85 15.76
C ARG A 74 12.34 7.71 16.73
N ARG A 75 13.15 6.65 16.63
CA ARG A 75 13.14 5.54 17.60
C ARG A 75 14.57 5.24 18.04
N GLY A 76 14.88 5.62 19.28
CA GLY A 76 16.26 5.59 19.75
C GLY A 76 17.14 6.49 18.88
N ASN A 77 18.17 5.93 18.28
CA ASN A 77 19.10 6.62 17.38
C ASN A 77 18.75 6.48 15.88
N GLU A 78 17.63 5.84 15.53
CA GLU A 78 17.23 5.61 14.16
C GLU A 78 16.07 6.52 13.73
N ASP A 79 16.17 7.07 12.55
CA ASP A 79 15.05 7.70 11.86
C ASP A 79 14.34 6.68 10.98
N ARG A 80 13.02 6.67 11.08
CA ARG A 80 12.12 5.82 10.31
C ARG A 80 11.00 6.64 9.72
N PHE A 81 10.38 6.18 8.65
CA PHE A 81 9.23 6.87 8.11
C PHE A 81 8.00 5.97 8.03
N VAL A 82 6.84 6.61 8.04
CA VAL A 82 5.55 6.00 7.73
C VAL A 82 4.88 6.80 6.62
N ILE A 83 4.06 6.13 5.80
CA ILE A 83 3.28 6.79 4.76
C ILE A 83 1.94 7.23 5.35
N MET A 84 1.52 8.46 5.05
CA MET A 84 0.18 8.91 5.39
C MET A 84 -0.84 8.28 4.45
N THR A 85 -1.99 7.90 4.98
CA THR A 85 -3.08 7.31 4.20
C THR A 85 -4.40 8.02 4.48
N SER A 86 -5.25 8.10 3.45
CA SER A 86 -6.63 8.57 3.51
C SER A 86 -7.62 7.42 3.32
N ALA A 87 -8.91 7.67 3.54
CA ALA A 87 -9.94 6.81 2.96
C ALA A 87 -9.78 6.78 1.44
N ALA A 88 -9.98 5.62 0.82
CA ALA A 88 -9.95 5.50 -0.63
C ALA A 88 -11.09 6.30 -1.26
N ASN A 89 -10.88 6.78 -2.48
CA ASN A 89 -11.82 7.66 -3.19
C ASN A 89 -12.28 6.99 -4.49
N GLY A 90 -13.55 7.20 -4.83
CA GLY A 90 -14.13 6.73 -6.08
C GLY A 90 -13.97 5.21 -6.27
N GLU A 91 -13.57 4.82 -7.47
CA GLU A 91 -13.48 3.41 -7.87
C GLU A 91 -12.34 2.64 -7.18
N LEU A 92 -11.34 3.33 -6.61
CA LEU A 92 -10.29 2.67 -5.81
C LEU A 92 -10.85 1.94 -4.58
N THR A 93 -12.03 2.33 -4.09
CA THR A 93 -12.73 1.65 -2.98
C THR A 93 -13.04 0.18 -3.29
N SER A 94 -13.15 -0.19 -4.57
CA SER A 94 -13.37 -1.58 -5.00
C SER A 94 -12.14 -2.47 -4.78
N ILE A 95 -10.95 -1.87 -4.69
CA ILE A 95 -9.70 -2.59 -4.46
C ILE A 95 -9.39 -2.61 -2.97
N HIS A 96 -9.35 -1.44 -2.34
CA HIS A 96 -9.03 -1.31 -0.92
C HIS A 96 -9.70 -0.08 -0.32
N HIS A 97 -10.00 -0.12 0.98
CA HIS A 97 -10.68 0.97 1.69
C HIS A 97 -9.76 2.15 2.04
N ARG A 98 -8.44 2.02 1.82
CA ARG A 98 -7.42 3.07 2.06
C ARG A 98 -6.59 3.28 0.82
N GLN A 99 -6.05 4.51 0.68
CA GLN A 99 -5.06 4.87 -0.33
C GLN A 99 -3.96 5.73 0.30
N PRO A 100 -2.74 5.78 -0.25
CA PRO A 100 -1.72 6.75 0.15
C PRO A 100 -2.22 8.18 0.01
N LEU A 101 -1.72 9.08 0.87
CA LEU A 101 -1.90 10.53 0.70
C LEU A 101 -0.97 10.99 -0.42
N VAL A 102 -1.45 10.98 -1.66
CA VAL A 102 -0.70 11.51 -2.81
C VAL A 102 -0.88 13.02 -2.86
N LEU A 103 0.24 13.74 -2.78
CA LEU A 103 0.25 15.19 -2.76
C LEU A 103 0.19 15.76 -4.19
N PRO A 104 -0.58 16.83 -4.44
CA PRO A 104 -0.59 17.50 -5.72
C PRO A 104 0.81 17.97 -6.11
N PRO A 105 1.20 17.91 -7.40
CA PRO A 105 2.38 18.60 -7.88
C PRO A 105 2.36 20.08 -7.50
N GLY A 106 3.50 20.63 -7.08
CA GLY A 106 3.61 22.02 -6.64
C GLY A 106 3.23 22.28 -5.17
N SER A 107 2.67 21.28 -4.44
CA SER A 107 2.39 21.41 -3.00
C SER A 107 3.50 20.84 -2.11
N TRP A 108 4.55 20.26 -2.68
CA TRP A 108 5.58 19.54 -1.93
C TRP A 108 6.35 20.44 -0.96
N ASP A 109 6.73 21.64 -1.37
CA ASP A 109 7.40 22.60 -0.49
C ASP A 109 6.51 23.01 0.68
N ARG A 110 5.20 23.23 0.40
CA ARG A 110 4.22 23.54 1.43
C ARG A 110 4.03 22.36 2.41
N TRP A 111 4.04 21.13 1.91
CA TRP A 111 4.02 19.94 2.76
C TRP A 111 5.26 19.86 3.66
N LEU A 112 6.45 20.04 3.09
CA LEU A 112 7.73 19.86 3.79
C LEU A 112 8.02 20.99 4.79
N ALA A 113 7.85 22.25 4.37
CA ALA A 113 8.29 23.44 5.09
C ALA A 113 7.15 24.30 5.66
N GLY A 114 5.91 24.08 5.26
CA GLY A 114 4.75 24.83 5.75
C GLY A 114 4.43 24.52 7.21
N SER A 115 3.51 25.28 7.79
CA SER A 115 2.99 25.07 9.14
C SER A 115 2.24 23.72 9.27
N ALA A 116 1.90 23.31 10.49
CA ALA A 116 1.01 22.16 10.71
C ALA A 116 -0.38 22.39 10.10
N GLN A 117 -0.86 23.65 10.07
CA GLN A 117 -2.11 24.02 9.43
C GLN A 117 -2.04 23.83 7.91
N ASP A 118 -0.94 24.27 7.27
CA ASP A 118 -0.71 24.05 5.84
C ASP A 118 -0.71 22.56 5.49
N ALA A 119 -0.06 21.75 6.32
CA ALA A 119 -0.06 20.30 6.13
C ALA A 119 -1.46 19.68 6.31
N ALA A 120 -2.24 20.17 7.27
CA ALA A 120 -3.61 19.71 7.48
C ALA A 120 -4.53 20.00 6.28
N GLU A 121 -4.37 21.16 5.65
CA GLU A 121 -5.11 21.52 4.44
C GLU A 121 -4.76 20.65 3.22
N LEU A 122 -3.54 20.10 3.18
CA LEU A 122 -3.09 19.16 2.15
C LEU A 122 -3.52 17.72 2.43
N CYS A 123 -4.05 17.42 3.63
CA CYS A 123 -4.59 16.11 3.96
C CYS A 123 -5.96 15.88 3.31
N VAL A 124 -5.97 15.74 2.00
CA VAL A 124 -7.15 15.48 1.17
C VAL A 124 -6.89 14.24 0.32
N ALA A 125 -7.87 13.33 0.26
CA ALA A 125 -7.77 12.16 -0.59
C ALA A 125 -7.66 12.56 -2.07
N ALA A 126 -6.60 12.10 -2.74
CA ALA A 126 -6.44 12.34 -4.17
C ALA A 126 -7.60 11.69 -4.95
N PRO A 127 -8.16 12.37 -5.98
CA PRO A 127 -9.24 11.82 -6.79
C PRO A 127 -8.80 10.54 -7.50
N ALA A 128 -9.68 9.54 -7.60
CA ALA A 128 -9.39 8.31 -8.34
C ALA A 128 -9.00 8.57 -9.80
N THR A 129 -9.51 9.65 -10.39
CA THR A 129 -9.18 10.07 -11.76
C THR A 129 -7.71 10.43 -12.01
N TRP A 130 -6.91 10.57 -10.95
CA TRP A 130 -5.46 10.76 -11.08
C TRP A 130 -4.73 9.47 -11.40
N PHE A 131 -5.36 8.31 -11.17
CA PHE A 131 -4.71 7.01 -11.18
C PHE A 131 -5.23 6.11 -12.27
N ASN A 132 -4.33 5.28 -12.78
CA ASN A 132 -4.63 4.05 -13.48
C ASN A 132 -4.25 2.87 -12.58
N TRP A 133 -5.02 1.78 -12.66
CA TRP A 133 -4.73 0.55 -11.92
C TRP A 133 -5.06 -0.68 -12.74
N TYR A 134 -4.30 -1.71 -12.54
CA TYR A 134 -4.44 -2.98 -13.24
C TYR A 134 -3.93 -4.15 -12.39
N ARG A 135 -4.40 -5.33 -12.75
CA ARG A 135 -3.98 -6.56 -12.10
C ARG A 135 -2.56 -6.91 -12.50
N VAL A 136 -1.79 -7.39 -11.51
CA VAL A 136 -0.42 -7.89 -11.69
C VAL A 136 -0.29 -9.31 -11.15
N GLY A 137 0.81 -9.98 -11.52
CA GLY A 137 1.07 -11.34 -11.08
C GLY A 137 1.30 -11.47 -9.57
N PRO A 138 1.03 -12.65 -8.97
CA PRO A 138 1.15 -12.87 -7.53
C PRO A 138 2.59 -12.84 -7.00
N ALA A 139 3.60 -12.81 -7.89
CA ALA A 139 5.01 -12.72 -7.53
C ALA A 139 5.32 -11.49 -6.68
N VAL A 140 4.61 -10.38 -6.88
CA VAL A 140 4.77 -9.13 -6.13
C VAL A 140 4.57 -9.31 -4.61
N GLY A 141 3.86 -10.33 -4.17
CA GLY A 141 3.68 -10.66 -2.75
C GLY A 141 4.88 -11.37 -2.10
N ARG A 142 5.91 -11.71 -2.87
CA ARG A 142 7.12 -12.38 -2.38
C ARG A 142 8.25 -11.39 -2.23
N VAL A 143 8.72 -11.19 -1.00
CA VAL A 143 9.77 -10.19 -0.67
C VAL A 143 11.10 -10.43 -1.41
N ALA A 144 11.37 -11.67 -1.83
CA ALA A 144 12.58 -12.01 -2.56
C ALA A 144 12.55 -11.62 -4.04
N GLU A 145 11.38 -11.28 -4.57
CA GLU A 145 11.23 -10.86 -5.96
C GLU A 145 11.46 -9.35 -6.06
N ASP A 146 12.40 -8.98 -6.95
CA ASP A 146 12.76 -7.58 -7.24
C ASP A 146 13.19 -7.47 -8.70
N HIS A 147 12.23 -7.32 -9.60
CA HIS A 147 12.48 -7.24 -11.04
C HIS A 147 11.37 -6.44 -11.74
N PRO A 148 11.65 -5.81 -12.92
CA PRO A 148 10.72 -4.92 -13.60
C PRO A 148 9.37 -5.53 -13.99
N GLU A 149 9.31 -6.84 -14.22
CA GLU A 149 8.12 -7.55 -14.64
C GLU A 149 7.03 -7.60 -13.56
N LEU A 150 7.36 -7.27 -12.30
CA LEU A 150 6.37 -7.19 -11.21
C LEU A 150 5.26 -6.15 -11.46
N VAL A 151 5.52 -5.14 -12.30
CA VAL A 151 4.52 -4.13 -12.68
C VAL A 151 3.87 -4.44 -14.04
N THR A 152 4.11 -5.62 -14.63
CA THR A 152 3.50 -5.99 -15.91
C THR A 152 2.03 -6.35 -15.70
N PRO A 153 1.08 -5.73 -16.45
CA PRO A 153 -0.32 -6.10 -16.40
C PRO A 153 -0.53 -7.58 -16.74
N LEU A 154 -1.43 -8.24 -16.02
CA LEU A 154 -1.91 -9.56 -16.43
C LEU A 154 -2.67 -9.45 -17.75
N ASP A 155 -2.44 -10.40 -18.64
CA ASP A 155 -3.20 -10.53 -19.87
C ASP A 155 -4.60 -11.15 -19.62
N ASP A 156 -5.47 -11.09 -20.63
CA ASP A 156 -6.84 -11.60 -20.53
C ASP A 156 -6.88 -13.10 -20.21
N ALA A 157 -5.91 -13.89 -20.67
CA ALA A 157 -5.86 -15.32 -20.43
C ALA A 157 -5.52 -15.61 -18.96
N ALA A 158 -4.57 -14.86 -18.37
CA ALA A 158 -4.22 -14.97 -16.96
C ALA A 158 -5.39 -14.52 -16.06
N LEU A 159 -6.07 -13.43 -16.41
CA LEU A 159 -7.26 -12.96 -15.70
C LEU A 159 -8.40 -13.97 -15.74
N ALA A 160 -8.63 -14.61 -16.89
CA ALA A 160 -9.63 -15.65 -17.04
C ALA A 160 -9.31 -16.89 -16.22
N ALA A 161 -8.04 -17.28 -16.13
CA ALA A 161 -7.57 -18.41 -15.33
C ALA A 161 -7.80 -18.19 -13.82
N GLU A 162 -7.58 -16.96 -13.32
CA GLU A 162 -7.83 -16.64 -11.92
C GLU A 162 -9.32 -16.68 -11.53
N ASN A 163 -10.21 -16.38 -12.46
CA ASN A 163 -11.66 -16.39 -12.24
C ASN A 163 -12.28 -17.79 -12.35
N GLN A 164 -11.54 -18.81 -12.76
CA GLN A 164 -12.02 -20.18 -12.75
C GLN A 164 -12.10 -20.70 -11.32
N PRO A 165 -13.25 -21.26 -10.89
CA PRO A 165 -13.33 -21.92 -9.58
C PRO A 165 -12.26 -23.02 -9.54
N ALA A 166 -11.45 -23.04 -8.48
CA ALA A 166 -10.45 -24.08 -8.27
C ALA A 166 -11.12 -25.44 -8.49
N ALA A 167 -10.69 -26.14 -9.54
CA ALA A 167 -11.15 -27.49 -9.78
C ALA A 167 -10.86 -28.27 -8.49
N THR A 168 -11.91 -28.69 -7.81
CA THR A 168 -11.84 -29.54 -6.63
C THR A 168 -10.95 -30.71 -6.99
N ALA A 169 -9.76 -30.75 -6.41
CA ALA A 169 -8.93 -31.93 -6.41
C ALA A 169 -9.77 -33.03 -5.71
N ARG A 170 -10.51 -33.79 -6.51
CA ARG A 170 -11.06 -35.05 -6.06
C ARG A 170 -9.85 -35.90 -5.66
N LYS A 171 -9.70 -36.12 -4.37
CA LYS A 171 -8.88 -37.18 -3.85
C LYS A 171 -9.36 -38.47 -4.51
N ALA A 172 -8.51 -39.02 -5.36
CA ALA A 172 -8.57 -40.43 -5.71
C ALA A 172 -8.10 -41.18 -4.45
N ASP A 173 -9.07 -41.51 -3.61
CA ASP A 173 -8.89 -42.39 -2.45
C ASP A 173 -10.10 -43.34 -2.39
N GLU A 174 -10.13 -44.19 -3.40
CA GLU A 174 -11.01 -45.41 -3.40
C GLU A 174 -10.36 -46.42 -4.34
N ALA A 175 -9.36 -47.12 -3.87
CA ALA A 175 -9.03 -48.48 -4.32
C ALA A 175 -7.94 -49.07 -3.40
N GLN A 176 -8.32 -49.46 -2.22
CA GLN A 176 -7.70 -50.62 -1.56
C GLN A 176 -8.76 -51.29 -0.70
N GLY A 177 -9.58 -52.05 -1.42
CA GLY A 177 -10.49 -52.97 -0.84
C GLY A 177 -9.76 -54.17 -0.29
N ASP A 178 -10.29 -54.64 0.76
CA ASP A 178 -10.44 -56.03 1.20
C ASP A 178 -9.49 -57.06 0.58
N LEU A 179 -8.51 -57.47 1.37
CA LEU A 179 -7.92 -58.79 1.33
C LEU A 179 -7.45 -59.15 2.74
N PHE A 180 -8.14 -60.13 3.27
CA PHE A 180 -7.95 -60.92 4.46
C PHE A 180 -9.10 -60.88 5.48
N GLY A 181 -9.90 -61.96 5.34
CA GLY A 181 -10.34 -62.86 6.28
C GLY A 181 -11.69 -62.71 6.92
#